data_b14a578486c4f1ca9494d68d14ca6733
#
_entry.id   b14a578486c4f1ca9494d68d14ca6733
#
_cell.length_a   1.000
_cell.length_b   1.000
_cell.length_c   1.000
_cell.angle_alpha   90.00
_cell.angle_beta   90.00
_cell.angle_gamma   90.00
#
_symmetry.space_group_name_H-M   'P 1'
#
loop_
_entity.id
_entity.type
_entity.pdbx_description
1 polymer ?
#
loop_
_entity_poly.entity_id
_entity_poly.type
_entity_poly.pdbx_seq_one_letter_code
_entity_poly.pdbx_strand_id
1 'polypeptide(L)'
;MKAKLVVASMVLVTPGCAVNVPDAVVECSVPRSRPAPKGPALVGHEYGMKMSPIPLDAVQFTEQRIANTVAVQALYASRTPTETVQVTARFVNCTEQPIAVRARTSFLRASQAPSEPISAWQTVYLSPKATGIYTESSIGRGEVMNYLVELASDQ
;
A
#
# COMPACT_ATOMS: atom_id res chain seq x y z
N MET A 1 33.78 -64.15 -30.98
CA MET A 1 32.44 -63.67 -30.60
C MET A 1 32.63 -62.44 -29.75
N LYS A 2 32.31 -61.26 -30.23
CA LYS A 2 32.46 -59.99 -29.52
C LYS A 2 31.05 -59.52 -29.11
N ALA A 3 30.73 -59.56 -27.80
CA ALA A 3 29.48 -59.03 -27.27
C ALA A 3 29.56 -57.51 -27.14
N LYS A 4 28.63 -56.78 -27.82
CA LYS A 4 28.48 -55.34 -27.65
C LYS A 4 27.48 -55.06 -26.55
N LEU A 5 27.96 -54.42 -25.50
CA LEU A 5 27.12 -53.94 -24.38
C LEU A 5 26.49 -52.59 -24.83
N VAL A 6 25.17 -52.55 -24.93
CA VAL A 6 24.40 -51.33 -25.19
C VAL A 6 23.97 -50.80 -23.81
N VAL A 7 24.52 -49.64 -23.43
CA VAL A 7 24.10 -48.92 -22.24
C VAL A 7 22.98 -47.94 -22.66
N ALA A 8 21.77 -48.23 -22.20
CA ALA A 8 20.63 -47.36 -22.39
C ALA A 8 20.63 -46.27 -21.28
N SER A 9 20.93 -45.04 -21.63
CA SER A 9 20.79 -43.91 -20.71
C SER A 9 19.31 -43.48 -20.61
N MET A 10 18.76 -43.69 -19.43
CA MET A 10 17.40 -43.28 -19.08
C MET A 10 17.44 -41.82 -18.60
N VAL A 11 16.94 -40.89 -19.44
CA VAL A 11 16.79 -39.47 -19.09
C VAL A 11 15.52 -39.36 -18.23
N LEU A 12 15.67 -39.09 -16.94
CA LEU A 12 14.58 -38.72 -16.04
C LEU A 12 14.16 -37.27 -16.34
N VAL A 13 13.06 -37.12 -17.04
CA VAL A 13 12.38 -35.82 -17.19
C VAL A 13 11.54 -35.59 -15.94
N THR A 14 12.02 -34.73 -15.03
CA THR A 14 11.20 -34.24 -13.92
C THR A 14 10.17 -33.23 -14.43
N PRO A 15 8.86 -33.47 -14.23
CA PRO A 15 7.88 -32.44 -14.55
C PRO A 15 8.05 -31.29 -13.55
N GLY A 16 8.61 -30.17 -14.03
CA GLY A 16 8.60 -28.91 -13.31
C GLY A 16 7.15 -28.46 -13.14
N CYS A 17 6.64 -28.51 -11.92
CA CYS A 17 5.39 -27.82 -11.58
C CYS A 17 5.62 -26.32 -11.79
N ALA A 18 5.18 -25.79 -12.93
CA ALA A 18 5.00 -24.37 -13.13
C ALA A 18 3.90 -23.93 -12.13
N VAL A 19 4.31 -23.32 -11.02
CA VAL A 19 3.38 -22.62 -10.14
C VAL A 19 2.90 -21.42 -10.93
N ASN A 20 1.71 -21.51 -11.50
CA ASN A 20 0.97 -20.35 -11.98
C ASN A 20 0.66 -19.49 -10.75
N VAL A 21 1.53 -18.52 -10.45
CA VAL A 21 1.17 -17.42 -9.57
C VAL A 21 0.15 -16.62 -10.36
N PRO A 22 -1.12 -16.56 -9.96
CA PRO A 22 -2.06 -15.69 -10.64
C PRO A 22 -1.50 -14.28 -10.56
N ASP A 23 -1.37 -13.60 -11.71
CA ASP A 23 -1.08 -12.18 -11.75
C ASP A 23 -2.05 -11.51 -10.77
N ALA A 24 -1.51 -10.82 -9.77
CA ALA A 24 -2.32 -10.11 -8.80
C ALA A 24 -3.09 -9.04 -9.56
N VAL A 25 -4.33 -9.38 -9.95
CA VAL A 25 -5.22 -8.46 -10.63
C VAL A 25 -5.48 -7.32 -9.64
N VAL A 26 -4.96 -6.15 -9.97
CA VAL A 26 -5.21 -4.94 -9.21
C VAL A 26 -6.68 -4.59 -9.41
N GLU A 27 -7.50 -4.89 -8.41
CA GLU A 27 -8.92 -4.60 -8.45
C GLU A 27 -9.12 -3.10 -8.19
N CYS A 28 -9.23 -2.32 -9.27
CA CYS A 28 -9.54 -0.88 -9.22
C CYS A 28 -11.03 -0.59 -8.96
N SER A 29 -11.87 -1.60 -8.93
CA SER A 29 -13.28 -1.49 -8.55
C SER A 29 -13.49 -2.17 -7.20
N VAL A 30 -13.49 -1.40 -6.12
CA VAL A 30 -13.97 -1.90 -4.83
C VAL A 30 -15.51 -1.87 -4.88
N PRO A 31 -16.19 -3.03 -4.91
CA PRO A 31 -17.65 -3.05 -4.83
C PRO A 31 -18.06 -2.42 -3.50
N ARG A 32 -18.85 -1.35 -3.54
CA ARG A 32 -19.37 -0.64 -2.35
C ARG A 32 -20.17 -1.51 -1.39
N SER A 33 -20.47 -2.75 -1.76
CA SER A 33 -21.30 -3.69 -1.02
C SER A 33 -20.54 -4.82 -0.32
N ARG A 34 -19.20 -4.87 -0.42
CA ARG A 34 -18.42 -5.87 0.31
C ARG A 34 -17.99 -5.30 1.66
N PRO A 35 -18.23 -6.03 2.78
CA PRO A 35 -17.59 -5.66 4.05
C PRO A 35 -16.09 -5.58 3.78
N ALA A 36 -15.48 -4.44 4.14
CA ALA A 36 -14.05 -4.23 3.93
C ALA A 36 -13.29 -5.43 4.54
N PRO A 37 -12.41 -6.08 3.80
CA PRO A 37 -11.51 -7.05 4.40
C PRO A 37 -10.79 -6.35 5.56
N LYS A 38 -10.35 -7.11 6.57
CA LYS A 38 -9.55 -6.59 7.68
C LYS A 38 -8.27 -5.94 7.11
N GLY A 39 -8.38 -4.70 6.73
CA GLY A 39 -7.38 -3.89 6.08
C GLY A 39 -7.44 -2.47 6.62
N PRO A 40 -6.55 -1.59 6.16
CA PRO A 40 -6.54 -0.21 6.60
C PRO A 40 -7.88 0.47 6.29
N ALA A 41 -8.37 1.28 7.21
CA ALA A 41 -9.56 2.07 6.97
C ALA A 41 -9.28 3.11 5.87
N LEU A 42 -10.17 3.17 4.87
CA LEU A 42 -10.13 4.20 3.84
C LEU A 42 -11.15 5.28 4.20
N VAL A 43 -10.70 6.50 4.30
CA VAL A 43 -11.52 7.64 4.71
C VAL A 43 -11.76 8.53 3.50
N GLY A 44 -13.01 8.68 3.10
CA GLY A 44 -13.41 9.57 2.01
C GLY A 44 -13.19 11.04 2.36
N HIS A 45 -13.11 11.91 1.35
CA HIS A 45 -12.88 13.34 1.53
C HIS A 45 -13.98 14.04 2.37
N GLU A 46 -15.23 13.55 2.28
CA GLU A 46 -16.34 14.10 3.06
C GLU A 46 -16.22 13.86 4.57
N TYR A 47 -15.31 13.02 5.02
CA TYR A 47 -15.15 12.71 6.43
C TYR A 47 -14.74 13.93 7.25
N GLY A 48 -13.82 14.74 6.72
CA GLY A 48 -13.39 15.98 7.36
C GLY A 48 -14.46 17.09 7.38
N MET A 49 -15.54 16.93 6.64
CA MET A 49 -16.66 17.87 6.59
C MET A 49 -17.76 17.55 7.62
N LYS A 50 -17.69 16.41 8.26
CA LYS A 50 -18.61 15.97 9.32
C LYS A 50 -17.85 15.97 10.65
N MET A 51 -18.54 16.35 11.73
CA MET A 51 -17.99 16.32 13.10
C MET A 51 -17.86 14.86 13.60
N SER A 52 -17.16 14.02 12.83
CA SER A 52 -16.94 12.61 13.13
C SER A 52 -15.46 12.36 13.37
N PRO A 53 -15.08 11.49 14.32
CA PRO A 53 -13.68 11.10 14.49
C PRO A 53 -13.10 10.50 13.21
N ILE A 54 -11.89 10.90 12.85
CA ILE A 54 -11.15 10.27 11.74
C ILE A 54 -10.58 8.95 12.26
N PRO A 55 -10.82 7.82 11.57
CA PRO A 55 -10.18 6.56 11.92
C PRO A 55 -8.65 6.70 11.90
N LEU A 56 -7.99 6.09 12.89
CA LEU A 56 -6.53 6.02 12.95
C LEU A 56 -6.03 4.80 12.17
N ASP A 57 -4.74 4.78 11.89
CA ASP A 57 -4.09 3.75 11.06
C ASP A 57 -4.80 3.60 9.70
N ALA A 58 -5.03 4.73 9.06
CA ALA A 58 -5.84 4.86 7.86
C ALA A 58 -5.17 5.71 6.78
N VAL A 59 -5.71 5.63 5.56
CA VAL A 59 -5.45 6.58 4.49
C VAL A 59 -6.68 7.45 4.29
N GLN A 60 -6.51 8.76 4.41
CA GLN A 60 -7.53 9.75 4.11
C GLN A 60 -7.29 10.37 2.74
N PHE A 61 -8.29 10.29 1.87
CA PHE A 61 -8.32 11.04 0.63
C PHE A 61 -8.79 12.47 0.92
N THR A 62 -7.97 13.47 0.57
CA THR A 62 -8.33 14.87 0.79
C THR A 62 -9.29 15.41 -0.27
N GLU A 63 -9.39 14.71 -1.41
CA GLU A 63 -10.19 15.11 -2.55
C GLU A 63 -10.92 13.92 -3.18
N GLN A 64 -12.19 14.12 -3.58
CA GLN A 64 -13.00 13.09 -4.25
C GLN A 64 -12.36 12.61 -5.55
N ARG A 65 -11.70 13.48 -6.28
CA ARG A 65 -11.01 13.14 -7.52
C ARG A 65 -9.98 12.04 -7.30
N ILE A 66 -9.16 12.17 -6.25
CA ILE A 66 -8.15 11.18 -5.93
C ILE A 66 -8.79 9.86 -5.47
N ALA A 67 -9.83 9.91 -4.64
CA ALA A 67 -10.56 8.73 -4.20
C ALA A 67 -11.18 7.93 -5.37
N ASN A 68 -11.44 8.57 -6.51
CA ASN A 68 -12.00 7.92 -7.71
C ASN A 68 -10.92 7.40 -8.67
N THR A 69 -9.68 7.86 -8.54
CA THR A 69 -8.60 7.55 -9.49
C THR A 69 -7.48 6.69 -8.91
N VAL A 70 -7.36 6.67 -7.59
CA VAL A 70 -6.31 5.93 -6.88
C VAL A 70 -6.94 4.94 -5.91
N ALA A 71 -6.49 3.70 -5.97
CA ALA A 71 -6.80 2.69 -4.96
C ALA A 71 -5.63 2.53 -3.99
N VAL A 72 -5.93 2.25 -2.73
CA VAL A 72 -4.95 1.84 -1.73
C VAL A 72 -4.92 0.31 -1.70
N GLN A 73 -3.81 -0.27 -2.14
CA GLN A 73 -3.63 -1.72 -2.20
C GLN A 73 -3.12 -2.28 -0.87
N ALA A 74 -2.26 -1.53 -0.18
CA ALA A 74 -1.70 -1.94 1.10
C ALA A 74 -1.37 -0.72 1.96
N LEU A 75 -1.52 -0.87 3.26
CA LEU A 75 -1.08 0.07 4.28
C LEU A 75 -0.60 -0.74 5.48
N TYR A 76 0.60 -0.50 5.92
CA TYR A 76 1.14 -1.12 7.12
C TYR A 76 2.17 -0.23 7.78
N ALA A 77 2.36 -0.45 9.07
CA ALA A 77 3.40 0.18 9.84
C ALA A 77 4.23 -0.86 10.58
N SER A 78 5.48 -0.58 10.76
CA SER A 78 6.40 -1.39 11.55
C SER A 78 7.27 -0.52 12.42
N ARG A 79 7.64 -1.04 13.59
CA ARG A 79 8.63 -0.38 14.45
C ARG A 79 10.02 -0.81 14.01
N THR A 80 10.88 0.18 13.78
CA THR A 80 12.26 -0.06 13.38
C THR A 80 13.12 -0.45 14.59
N PRO A 81 14.34 -0.99 14.39
CA PRO A 81 15.28 -1.25 15.48
C PRO A 81 15.68 0.01 16.28
N THR A 82 15.49 1.19 15.72
CA THR A 82 15.75 2.47 16.37
C THR A 82 14.53 3.04 17.10
N GLU A 83 13.47 2.22 17.28
CA GLU A 83 12.22 2.58 17.96
C GLU A 83 11.36 3.62 17.23
N THR A 84 11.69 3.99 16.00
CA THR A 84 10.82 4.81 15.15
C THR A 84 9.76 3.95 14.46
N VAL A 85 8.65 4.57 14.05
CA VAL A 85 7.59 3.89 13.30
C VAL A 85 7.75 4.23 11.82
N GLN A 86 7.88 3.21 10.98
CA GLN A 86 7.86 3.35 9.53
C GLN A 86 6.51 2.93 8.98
N VAL A 87 5.86 3.84 8.26
CA VAL A 87 4.60 3.60 7.56
C VAL A 87 4.89 3.40 6.08
N THR A 88 4.27 2.39 5.49
CA THR A 88 4.36 2.11 4.05
C THR A 88 2.96 1.99 3.48
N ALA A 89 2.67 2.77 2.44
CA ALA A 89 1.43 2.69 1.68
C ALA A 89 1.72 2.37 0.22
N ARG A 90 0.95 1.45 -0.36
CA ARG A 90 1.00 1.13 -1.77
C ARG A 90 -0.25 1.65 -2.45
N PHE A 91 -0.06 2.53 -3.41
CA PHE A 91 -1.11 3.14 -4.21
C PHE A 91 -1.14 2.54 -5.61
N VAL A 92 -2.31 2.52 -6.22
CA VAL A 92 -2.51 2.04 -7.59
C VAL A 92 -3.23 3.11 -8.37
N ASN A 93 -2.69 3.46 -9.53
CA ASN A 93 -3.38 4.30 -10.50
C ASN A 93 -4.44 3.49 -11.24
N CYS A 94 -5.70 3.80 -11.04
CA CYS A 94 -6.82 3.12 -11.69
C CYS A 94 -7.18 3.70 -13.05
N THR A 95 -6.43 4.69 -13.54
CA THR A 95 -6.69 5.38 -14.82
C THR A 95 -5.75 4.92 -15.93
N GLU A 96 -6.07 5.30 -17.18
CA GLU A 96 -5.24 5.07 -18.37
C GLU A 96 -4.22 6.21 -18.57
N GLN A 97 -4.16 7.20 -17.69
CA GLN A 97 -3.24 8.32 -17.78
C GLN A 97 -2.24 8.28 -16.61
N PRO A 98 -0.99 8.74 -16.81
CA PRO A 98 -0.07 8.92 -15.70
C PRO A 98 -0.62 10.01 -14.78
N ILE A 99 -0.49 9.79 -13.47
CA ILE A 99 -0.90 10.76 -12.45
C ILE A 99 0.21 10.94 -11.43
N ALA A 100 0.24 12.10 -10.80
CA ALA A 100 1.04 12.36 -9.62
C ALA A 100 0.11 12.63 -8.44
N VAL A 101 0.43 12.03 -7.29
CA VAL A 101 -0.27 12.26 -6.04
C VAL A 101 0.73 12.68 -4.98
N ARG A 102 0.28 13.42 -3.97
CA ARG A 102 1.09 13.79 -2.82
C ARG A 102 0.59 13.05 -1.60
N ALA A 103 1.51 12.50 -0.83
CA ALA A 103 1.21 11.85 0.44
C ALA A 103 2.02 12.47 1.57
N ARG A 104 1.45 12.48 2.78
CA ARG A 104 2.13 12.84 4.03
C ARG A 104 1.56 12.03 5.17
N THR A 105 2.29 11.96 6.29
CA THR A 105 1.86 11.19 7.46
C THR A 105 1.85 12.07 8.71
N SER A 106 0.76 11.97 9.47
CA SER A 106 0.69 12.43 10.85
C SER A 106 0.96 11.25 11.78
N PHE A 107 1.98 11.37 12.64
CA PHE A 107 2.28 10.40 13.69
C PHE A 107 1.67 10.86 15.01
N LEU A 108 0.96 9.96 15.70
CA LEU A 108 0.10 10.28 16.82
C LEU A 108 0.44 9.42 18.04
N ARG A 109 0.23 9.99 19.22
CA ARG A 109 0.29 9.29 20.52
C ARG A 109 -0.98 8.48 20.74
N ALA A 110 -1.00 7.66 21.80
CA ALA A 110 -2.20 6.93 22.22
C ALA A 110 -3.39 7.86 22.52
N SER A 111 -3.13 9.10 22.96
CA SER A 111 -4.13 10.14 23.19
C SER A 111 -4.67 10.79 21.92
N GLN A 112 -4.22 10.36 20.74
CA GLN A 112 -4.48 10.96 19.42
C GLN A 112 -3.88 12.37 19.25
N ALA A 113 -3.14 12.87 20.23
CA ALA A 113 -2.37 14.10 20.06
C ALA A 113 -1.16 13.85 19.13
N PRO A 114 -0.75 14.84 18.31
CA PRO A 114 0.46 14.72 17.52
C PRO A 114 1.66 14.38 18.40
N SER A 115 2.46 13.40 17.97
CA SER A 115 3.75 13.07 18.62
C SER A 115 4.88 13.95 18.10
N GLU A 116 4.72 14.47 16.88
CA GLU A 116 5.68 15.28 16.16
C GLU A 116 4.97 16.15 15.11
N PRO A 117 5.64 17.12 14.48
CA PRO A 117 5.07 17.85 13.34
C PRO A 117 4.69 16.88 12.22
N ILE A 118 3.60 17.20 11.49
CA ILE A 118 3.21 16.43 10.31
C ILE A 118 4.33 16.40 9.28
N SER A 119 4.55 15.27 8.62
CA SER A 119 5.60 15.14 7.63
C SER A 119 5.37 16.05 6.42
N ALA A 120 6.43 16.33 5.67
CA ALA A 120 6.33 17.06 4.42
C ALA A 120 5.55 16.24 3.37
N TRP A 121 4.94 16.94 2.42
CA TRP A 121 4.33 16.30 1.27
C TRP A 121 5.41 15.65 0.39
N GLN A 122 5.21 14.38 0.04
CA GLN A 122 6.05 13.65 -0.91
C GLN A 122 5.22 13.31 -2.14
N THR A 123 5.76 13.59 -3.33
CA THR A 123 5.08 13.27 -4.60
C THR A 123 5.38 11.82 -5.00
N VAL A 124 4.33 11.07 -5.31
CA VAL A 124 4.39 9.70 -5.84
C VAL A 124 3.87 9.72 -7.26
N TYR A 125 4.73 9.38 -8.21
CA TYR A 125 4.37 9.28 -9.63
C TYR A 125 3.83 7.89 -9.92
N LEU A 126 2.67 7.83 -10.55
CA LEU A 126 1.96 6.59 -10.85
C LEU A 126 1.72 6.49 -12.36
N SER A 127 2.42 5.58 -13.03
CA SER A 127 2.12 5.24 -14.42
C SER A 127 0.71 4.65 -14.56
N PRO A 128 0.11 4.65 -15.77
CA PRO A 128 -1.21 4.06 -15.99
C PRO A 128 -1.27 2.62 -15.47
N LYS A 129 -2.31 2.27 -14.72
CA LYS A 129 -2.54 0.93 -14.13
C LYS A 129 -1.39 0.39 -13.28
N ALA A 130 -0.43 1.21 -12.91
CA ALA A 130 0.74 0.80 -12.14
C ALA A 130 0.62 1.15 -10.66
N THR A 131 1.48 0.52 -9.87
CA THR A 131 1.60 0.76 -8.43
C THR A 131 2.73 1.73 -8.14
N GLY A 132 2.56 2.53 -7.07
CA GLY A 132 3.62 3.33 -6.45
C GLY A 132 3.65 3.09 -4.95
N ILE A 133 4.79 3.34 -4.34
CA ILE A 133 5.01 3.15 -2.92
C ILE A 133 5.34 4.51 -2.29
N TYR A 134 4.68 4.79 -1.19
CA TYR A 134 4.98 5.86 -0.27
C TYR A 134 5.54 5.25 1.02
N THR A 135 6.61 5.81 1.54
CA THR A 135 7.18 5.39 2.82
C THR A 135 7.58 6.62 3.63
N GLU A 136 7.20 6.65 4.90
CA GLU A 136 7.52 7.72 5.83
C GLU A 136 7.92 7.14 7.19
N SER A 137 8.86 7.77 7.86
CA SER A 137 9.31 7.34 9.18
C SER A 137 9.14 8.44 10.20
N SER A 138 8.67 8.09 11.39
CA SER A 138 8.60 9.04 12.49
C SER A 138 10.00 9.47 12.96
N ILE A 139 10.11 10.69 13.47
CA ILE A 139 11.29 11.19 14.17
C ILE A 139 11.24 10.74 15.62
N GLY A 140 10.03 10.76 16.22
CA GLY A 140 9.77 10.35 17.60
C GLY A 140 9.99 8.86 17.83
N ARG A 141 10.55 8.52 18.99
CA ARG A 141 10.82 7.15 19.43
C ARG A 141 9.82 6.75 20.50
N GLY A 142 9.28 5.55 20.42
CA GLY A 142 8.48 4.96 21.49
C GLY A 142 7.10 5.58 21.75
N GLU A 143 6.90 6.86 21.42
CA GLU A 143 5.66 7.60 21.71
C GLU A 143 4.60 7.45 20.61
N VAL A 144 5.00 7.07 19.40
CA VAL A 144 4.09 6.89 18.26
C VAL A 144 3.31 5.60 18.42
N MET A 145 1.99 5.73 18.53
CA MET A 145 1.08 4.59 18.69
C MET A 145 0.12 4.45 17.52
N ASN A 146 -0.16 5.54 16.81
CA ASN A 146 -1.08 5.59 15.69
C ASN A 146 -0.53 6.51 14.61
N TYR A 147 -1.12 6.44 13.41
CA TYR A 147 -0.77 7.31 12.29
C TYR A 147 -1.99 7.59 11.41
N LEU A 148 -1.88 8.63 10.59
CA LEU A 148 -2.83 8.93 9.53
C LEU A 148 -2.03 9.34 8.29
N VAL A 149 -2.28 8.66 7.17
CA VAL A 149 -1.73 9.05 5.86
C VAL A 149 -2.77 9.89 5.13
N GLU A 150 -2.40 11.08 4.71
CA GLU A 150 -3.23 11.92 3.85
C GLU A 150 -2.74 11.79 2.40
N LEU A 151 -3.68 11.66 1.47
CA LEU A 151 -3.41 11.57 0.04
C LEU A 151 -4.16 12.67 -0.71
N ALA A 152 -3.42 13.50 -1.44
CA ALA A 152 -3.90 14.65 -2.20
C ALA A 152 -3.47 14.59 -3.67
N SER A 153 -4.10 15.39 -4.53
CA SER A 153 -3.59 15.60 -5.89
C SER A 153 -2.29 16.41 -5.86
N ASP A 154 -1.43 16.16 -6.82
CA ASP A 154 -0.34 17.06 -7.15
C ASP A 154 -0.90 18.10 -8.14
N GLN A 155 -1.09 19.35 -7.67
CA GLN A 155 -1.59 20.46 -8.47
C GLN A 155 -0.45 21.14 -9.21
#